data_3716b910b6d452fea7147ecb42c70e87
#
_entry.id   3716b910b6d452fea7147ecb42c70e87
#
_cell.length_a   1.000
_cell.length_b   1.000
_cell.length_c   1.000
_cell.angle_alpha   90.00
_cell.angle_beta   90.00
_cell.angle_gamma   90.00
#
_symmetry.space_group_name_H-M   'P 1'
#
loop_
_entity.id
_entity.type
_entity.pdbx_description
1 polymer ?
#
loop_
_entity_poly.entity_id
_entity_poly.type
_entity_poly.pdbx_seq_one_letter_code
_entity_poly.pdbx_strand_id
1 'polypeptide(L)'
;MEDYGLPLVPEAIRRISDSADRKLAWQFFLMFSRFEYALKRQKYVRADRKDAQAAWKSFANDHAVKFSANHDPQLQRAIAYIKQAPPKKQIHENRVLDWAEPKHFSGGPLLPWLLDQVQIIRNNLFHGGKFPQFAVSDPSRDRELIESALVVLGHALRLNHDIEHRFLEGIDL
;
A
#
# COMPACT_ATOMS: atom_id res chain seq x y z
N MET A 1 -28.50 16.87 7.88
CA MET A 1 -27.26 16.07 8.09
C MET A 1 -26.51 16.81 9.16
N GLU A 2 -26.65 16.33 10.40
CA GLU A 2 -26.12 17.00 11.58
C GLU A 2 -24.59 17.04 11.50
N ASP A 3 -24.07 18.26 11.61
CA ASP A 3 -22.63 18.53 11.74
C ASP A 3 -22.22 18.05 13.14
N TYR A 4 -21.81 16.80 13.23
CA TYR A 4 -21.24 16.23 14.44
C TYR A 4 -19.90 16.91 14.72
N GLY A 5 -19.90 18.14 15.15
CA GLY A 5 -18.79 18.92 15.74
C GLY A 5 -17.40 18.31 15.61
N LEU A 6 -17.00 17.93 14.41
CA LEU A 6 -15.64 17.48 14.17
C LEU A 6 -14.68 18.59 14.55
N PRO A 7 -13.61 18.29 15.27
CA PRO A 7 -12.64 19.29 15.68
C PRO A 7 -12.20 20.10 14.46
N LEU A 8 -11.94 21.39 14.67
CA LEU A 8 -11.52 22.34 13.65
C LEU A 8 -10.43 21.76 12.74
N VAL A 9 -10.84 21.21 11.61
CA VAL A 9 -9.90 20.83 10.57
C VAL A 9 -9.53 22.09 9.81
N PRO A 10 -8.26 22.52 9.79
CA PRO A 10 -7.84 23.68 9.04
C PRO A 10 -8.31 23.63 7.60
N GLU A 11 -8.73 24.76 7.04
CA GLU A 11 -9.20 24.87 5.64
C GLU A 11 -8.18 24.29 4.65
N ALA A 12 -6.90 24.43 4.92
CA ALA A 12 -5.83 23.83 4.12
C ALA A 12 -5.96 22.29 4.04
N ILE A 13 -6.32 21.63 5.14
CA ILE A 13 -6.50 20.16 5.16
C ILE A 13 -7.76 19.78 4.39
N ARG A 14 -8.84 20.58 4.49
CA ARG A 14 -10.06 20.34 3.69
C ARG A 14 -9.73 20.40 2.19
N ARG A 15 -8.99 21.41 1.74
CA ARG A 15 -8.57 21.54 0.33
C ARG A 15 -7.69 20.39 -0.15
N ILE A 16 -6.73 19.97 0.68
CA ILE A 16 -5.89 18.81 0.38
C ILE A 16 -6.74 17.54 0.26
N SER A 17 -7.67 17.34 1.18
CA SER A 17 -8.54 16.17 1.18
C SER A 17 -9.56 16.19 0.03
N ASP A 18 -9.93 17.35 -0.49
CA ASP A 18 -10.87 17.48 -1.62
C ASP A 18 -10.19 17.29 -2.98
N SER A 19 -8.88 17.54 -3.08
CA SER A 19 -8.09 17.34 -4.29
C SER A 19 -7.65 15.90 -4.52
N ALA A 20 -7.60 15.09 -3.47
CA ALA A 20 -7.23 13.69 -3.56
C ALA A 20 -8.47 12.83 -3.89
N ASP A 21 -8.28 11.69 -4.53
CA ASP A 21 -9.31 10.66 -4.67
C ASP A 21 -9.54 9.98 -3.30
N ARG A 22 -10.29 10.68 -2.43
CA ARG A 22 -10.50 10.30 -1.01
C ARG A 22 -11.04 8.89 -0.86
N LYS A 23 -11.96 8.50 -1.73
CA LYS A 23 -12.57 7.18 -1.67
C LYS A 23 -11.52 6.10 -1.94
N LEU A 24 -10.70 6.30 -2.95
CA LEU A 24 -9.64 5.37 -3.33
C LEU A 24 -8.55 5.29 -2.24
N ALA A 25 -8.10 6.43 -1.72
CA ALA A 25 -7.13 6.49 -0.63
C ALA A 25 -7.66 5.81 0.64
N TRP A 26 -8.96 6.02 0.96
CA TRP A 26 -9.59 5.37 2.10
C TRP A 26 -9.74 3.86 1.92
N GLN A 27 -10.14 3.40 0.73
CA GLN A 27 -10.19 1.96 0.41
C GLN A 27 -8.80 1.32 0.55
N PHE A 28 -7.77 1.99 0.06
CA PHE A 28 -6.40 1.50 0.19
C PHE A 28 -5.95 1.45 1.65
N PHE A 29 -6.24 2.46 2.45
CA PHE A 29 -5.96 2.46 3.89
C PHE A 29 -6.62 1.28 4.59
N LEU A 30 -7.92 1.07 4.37
CA LEU A 30 -8.66 -0.03 4.99
C LEU A 30 -8.10 -1.39 4.55
N MET A 31 -7.88 -1.57 3.26
CA MET A 31 -7.32 -2.81 2.70
C MET A 31 -5.96 -3.11 3.31
N PHE A 32 -5.06 -2.14 3.33
CA PHE A 32 -3.71 -2.31 3.86
C PHE A 32 -3.72 -2.60 5.37
N SER A 33 -4.44 -1.81 6.16
CA SER A 33 -4.49 -1.95 7.62
C SER A 33 -5.13 -3.27 8.06
N ARG A 34 -6.20 -3.69 7.37
CA ARG A 34 -6.85 -4.99 7.63
C ARG A 34 -5.93 -6.15 7.27
N PHE A 35 -5.18 -6.04 6.18
CA PHE A 35 -4.22 -7.07 5.82
C PHE A 35 -3.08 -7.17 6.84
N GLU A 36 -2.53 -6.04 7.33
CA GLU A 36 -1.56 -6.04 8.42
C GLU A 36 -2.11 -6.71 9.69
N TYR A 37 -3.37 -6.42 10.04
CA TYR A 37 -4.04 -7.09 11.15
C TYR A 37 -4.08 -8.61 10.94
N ALA A 38 -4.55 -9.06 9.77
CA ALA A 38 -4.67 -10.48 9.43
C ALA A 38 -3.31 -11.19 9.44
N LEU A 39 -2.26 -10.58 8.89
CA LEU A 39 -0.89 -11.08 8.96
C LEU A 39 -0.43 -11.29 10.40
N LYS A 40 -0.61 -10.29 11.26
CA LYS A 40 -0.22 -10.38 12.67
C LYS A 40 -1.01 -11.45 13.42
N ARG A 41 -2.29 -11.61 13.13
CA ARG A 41 -3.14 -12.68 13.70
C ARG A 41 -2.69 -14.08 13.28
N GLN A 42 -2.09 -14.22 12.09
CA GLN A 42 -1.52 -15.45 11.55
C GLN A 42 -0.01 -15.58 11.83
N LYS A 43 0.49 -14.87 12.85
CA LYS A 43 1.87 -14.93 13.34
C LYS A 43 2.93 -14.42 12.36
N TYR A 44 2.55 -13.77 11.28
CA TYR A 44 3.48 -12.99 10.46
C TYR A 44 3.85 -11.69 11.17
N VAL A 45 4.65 -11.79 12.21
CA VAL A 45 5.12 -10.68 13.05
C VAL A 45 6.64 -10.64 13.00
N ARG A 46 7.20 -9.43 12.94
CA ARG A 46 8.65 -9.22 12.94
C ARG A 46 9.25 -9.62 14.27
N ALA A 47 10.16 -10.59 14.27
CA ALA A 47 10.83 -11.08 15.47
C ALA A 47 11.89 -10.11 16.03
N ASP A 48 12.41 -9.19 15.18
CA ASP A 48 13.44 -8.21 15.54
C ASP A 48 12.89 -6.95 16.22
N ARG A 49 11.57 -6.89 16.48
CA ARG A 49 10.89 -5.76 17.09
C ARG A 49 10.04 -6.19 18.29
N LYS A 50 9.94 -5.31 19.30
CA LYS A 50 9.03 -5.50 20.43
C LYS A 50 7.61 -5.04 20.10
N ASP A 51 7.47 -4.00 19.30
CA ASP A 51 6.20 -3.56 18.75
C ASP A 51 5.72 -4.51 17.65
N ALA A 52 4.42 -4.82 17.64
CA ALA A 52 3.83 -5.79 16.73
C ALA A 52 3.73 -5.25 15.30
N GLN A 53 4.81 -5.38 14.53
CA GLN A 53 4.86 -5.04 13.11
C GLN A 53 4.63 -6.27 12.24
N ALA A 54 3.84 -6.13 11.17
CA ALA A 54 3.62 -7.22 10.22
C ALA A 54 4.89 -7.59 9.44
N ALA A 55 5.14 -8.89 9.31
CA ALA A 55 6.29 -9.44 8.59
C ALA A 55 5.93 -9.68 7.11
N TRP A 56 5.68 -8.60 6.37
CA TRP A 56 5.30 -8.63 4.95
C TRP A 56 6.26 -9.45 4.07
N LYS A 57 7.55 -9.33 4.33
CA LYS A 57 8.58 -10.05 3.56
C LYS A 57 8.50 -11.56 3.79
N SER A 58 8.26 -12.01 5.02
CA SER A 58 8.09 -13.44 5.34
C SER A 58 6.87 -13.99 4.63
N PHE A 59 5.72 -13.33 4.75
CA PHE A 59 4.51 -13.69 4.03
C PHE A 59 4.74 -13.78 2.51
N ALA A 60 5.39 -12.77 1.94
CA ALA A 60 5.64 -12.73 0.50
C ALA A 60 6.54 -13.88 0.03
N ASN A 61 7.59 -14.22 0.79
CA ASN A 61 8.48 -15.32 0.45
C ASN A 61 7.76 -16.67 0.52
N ASP A 62 6.99 -16.91 1.58
CA ASP A 62 6.25 -18.17 1.77
C ASP A 62 5.22 -18.44 0.68
N HIS A 63 4.68 -17.36 0.06
CA HIS A 63 3.64 -17.45 -0.95
C HIS A 63 4.11 -17.11 -2.37
N ALA A 64 5.40 -16.83 -2.56
CA ALA A 64 5.94 -16.39 -3.85
C ALA A 64 5.68 -17.37 -5.00
N VAL A 65 5.76 -18.68 -4.74
CA VAL A 65 5.55 -19.74 -5.74
C VAL A 65 4.09 -19.84 -6.17
N LYS A 66 3.14 -19.52 -5.26
CA LYS A 66 1.70 -19.57 -5.54
C LYS A 66 1.21 -18.33 -6.30
N PHE A 67 1.96 -17.23 -6.25
CA PHE A 67 1.55 -15.97 -6.86
C PHE A 67 1.77 -16.01 -8.37
N SER A 68 0.68 -15.99 -9.13
CA SER A 68 0.70 -15.98 -10.59
C SER A 68 -0.36 -15.04 -11.15
N ALA A 69 0.01 -14.32 -12.20
CA ALA A 69 -0.88 -13.41 -12.93
C ALA A 69 -1.41 -14.02 -14.25
N ASN A 70 -1.11 -15.29 -14.54
CA ASN A 70 -1.28 -15.89 -15.87
C ASN A 70 -2.72 -15.84 -16.42
N HIS A 71 -3.73 -15.78 -15.56
CA HIS A 71 -5.14 -15.83 -15.96
C HIS A 71 -5.95 -14.59 -15.52
N ASP A 72 -5.30 -13.56 -15.02
CA ASP A 72 -6.00 -12.34 -14.59
C ASP A 72 -5.44 -11.09 -15.29
N PRO A 73 -6.17 -10.55 -16.29
CA PRO A 73 -5.75 -9.37 -17.02
C PRO A 73 -5.64 -8.10 -16.15
N GLN A 74 -6.42 -8.02 -15.07
CA GLN A 74 -6.35 -6.88 -14.16
C GLN A 74 -5.06 -6.91 -13.36
N LEU A 75 -4.69 -8.08 -12.82
CA LEU A 75 -3.43 -8.25 -12.12
C LEU A 75 -2.23 -8.06 -13.05
N GLN A 76 -2.30 -8.57 -14.29
CA GLN A 76 -1.25 -8.35 -15.30
C GLN A 76 -1.02 -6.86 -15.56
N ARG A 77 -2.09 -6.08 -15.76
CA ARG A 77 -2.01 -4.61 -15.95
C ARG A 77 -1.41 -3.91 -14.73
N ALA A 78 -1.86 -4.25 -13.53
CA ALA A 78 -1.35 -3.68 -12.29
C ALA A 78 0.15 -3.94 -12.11
N ILE A 79 0.59 -5.17 -12.36
CA ILE A 79 2.02 -5.54 -12.31
C ILE A 79 2.83 -4.79 -13.37
N ALA A 80 2.32 -4.72 -14.61
CA ALA A 80 2.99 -4.01 -15.69
C ALA A 80 3.17 -2.53 -15.35
N TYR A 81 2.12 -1.89 -14.80
CA TYR A 81 2.17 -0.49 -14.40
C TYR A 81 3.21 -0.24 -13.30
N ILE A 82 3.19 -1.03 -12.21
CA ILE A 82 4.17 -0.87 -11.11
C ILE A 82 5.60 -1.12 -11.61
N LYS A 83 5.82 -2.05 -12.54
CA LYS A 83 7.14 -2.29 -13.15
C LYS A 83 7.61 -1.12 -14.00
N GLN A 84 6.71 -0.50 -14.76
CA GLN A 84 7.01 0.63 -15.64
C GLN A 84 7.25 1.92 -14.85
N ALA A 85 6.46 2.17 -13.81
CA ALA A 85 6.46 3.40 -13.04
C ALA A 85 6.56 3.14 -11.52
N PRO A 86 7.60 2.44 -11.04
CA PRO A 86 7.71 2.12 -9.62
C PRO A 86 7.75 3.37 -8.75
N PRO A 87 7.18 3.32 -7.53
CA PRO A 87 7.17 4.45 -6.62
C PRO A 87 8.59 4.79 -6.15
N LYS A 88 8.90 6.07 -6.05
CA LYS A 88 10.10 6.55 -5.36
C LYS A 88 9.92 6.42 -3.85
N LYS A 89 10.98 6.06 -3.15
CA LYS A 89 11.00 6.03 -1.69
C LYS A 89 11.49 7.35 -1.15
N GLN A 90 10.75 7.96 -0.22
CA GLN A 90 11.25 9.13 0.50
C GLN A 90 12.40 8.73 1.43
N ILE A 91 13.49 9.45 1.35
CA ILE A 91 14.69 9.29 2.17
C ILE A 91 15.09 10.64 2.79
N HIS A 92 16.10 10.67 3.61
CA HIS A 92 16.74 11.89 4.02
C HIS A 92 18.27 11.74 3.99
N GLU A 93 18.94 12.81 3.64
CA GLU A 93 20.39 12.97 3.79
C GLU A 93 20.65 14.23 4.64
N ASN A 94 21.40 14.07 5.72
CA ASN A 94 21.67 15.16 6.67
C ASN A 94 20.42 15.93 7.16
N ARG A 95 19.31 15.21 7.39
CA ARG A 95 17.99 15.74 7.79
C ARG A 95 17.27 16.51 6.67
N VAL A 96 17.80 16.54 5.47
CA VAL A 96 17.11 17.09 4.29
C VAL A 96 16.35 15.96 3.59
N LEU A 97 15.08 16.18 3.32
CA LEU A 97 14.24 15.18 2.63
C LEU A 97 14.62 15.11 1.15
N ASP A 98 14.69 13.89 0.63
CA ASP A 98 14.98 13.59 -0.76
C ASP A 98 14.24 12.34 -1.21
N TRP A 99 14.34 12.00 -2.48
CA TRP A 99 13.71 10.83 -3.10
C TRP A 99 14.78 9.91 -3.69
N ALA A 100 14.83 8.67 -3.18
CA ALA A 100 15.66 7.64 -3.78
C ALA A 100 15.19 7.30 -5.20
N GLU A 101 16.13 6.87 -6.03
CA GLU A 101 15.79 6.31 -7.33
C GLU A 101 14.85 5.10 -7.19
N PRO A 102 13.87 4.95 -8.08
CA PRO A 102 12.92 3.85 -8.01
C PRO A 102 13.63 2.50 -8.11
N LYS A 103 13.19 1.55 -7.31
CA LYS A 103 13.70 0.18 -7.34
C LYS A 103 12.99 -0.63 -8.42
N HIS A 104 13.58 -0.69 -9.61
CA HIS A 104 13.04 -1.49 -10.71
C HIS A 104 13.13 -3.00 -10.42
N PHE A 105 12.19 -3.76 -10.99
CA PHE A 105 12.22 -5.21 -10.91
C PHE A 105 13.39 -5.76 -11.74
N SER A 106 14.33 -6.42 -11.10
CA SER A 106 15.53 -6.99 -11.73
C SER A 106 15.53 -8.51 -11.82
N GLY A 107 14.35 -9.14 -11.60
CA GLY A 107 14.21 -10.60 -11.58
C GLY A 107 14.00 -11.16 -10.16
N GLY A 108 13.87 -12.50 -10.09
CA GLY A 108 13.58 -13.20 -8.83
C GLY A 108 12.07 -13.28 -8.51
N PRO A 109 11.72 -13.61 -7.26
CA PRO A 109 10.33 -13.74 -6.83
C PRO A 109 9.57 -12.42 -6.95
N LEU A 110 8.47 -12.42 -7.69
CA LEU A 110 7.74 -11.20 -8.02
C LEU A 110 6.95 -10.65 -6.82
N LEU A 111 6.32 -11.51 -6.02
CA LEU A 111 5.46 -11.08 -4.90
C LEU A 111 6.21 -10.28 -3.84
N PRO A 112 7.42 -10.67 -3.37
CA PRO A 112 8.18 -9.86 -2.42
C PRO A 112 8.49 -8.45 -2.94
N TRP A 113 8.85 -8.33 -4.21
CA TRP A 113 9.12 -7.03 -4.81
C TRP A 113 7.84 -6.18 -4.90
N LEU A 114 6.71 -6.74 -5.34
CA LEU A 114 5.43 -6.03 -5.43
C LEU A 114 4.96 -5.54 -4.06
N LEU A 115 5.02 -6.38 -3.02
CA LEU A 115 4.60 -5.97 -1.68
C LEU A 115 5.55 -4.91 -1.07
N ASP A 116 6.83 -4.90 -1.44
CA ASP A 116 7.75 -3.79 -1.10
C ASP A 116 7.28 -2.47 -1.77
N GLN A 117 6.90 -2.51 -3.07
CA GLN A 117 6.35 -1.34 -3.76
C GLN A 117 5.04 -0.85 -3.12
N VAL A 118 4.14 -1.76 -2.76
CA VAL A 118 2.87 -1.42 -2.07
C VAL A 118 3.13 -0.71 -0.74
N GLN A 119 4.12 -1.16 0.04
CA GLN A 119 4.51 -0.50 1.29
C GLN A 119 5.09 0.91 1.04
N ILE A 120 5.84 1.11 -0.04
CA ILE A 120 6.34 2.44 -0.44
C ILE A 120 5.17 3.36 -0.81
N ILE A 121 4.20 2.87 -1.62
CA ILE A 121 2.99 3.63 -1.97
C ILE A 121 2.23 4.05 -0.72
N ARG A 122 2.02 3.12 0.22
CA ARG A 122 1.37 3.39 1.50
C ARG A 122 2.11 4.45 2.30
N ASN A 123 3.42 4.34 2.41
CA ASN A 123 4.23 5.28 3.18
C ASN A 123 4.19 6.67 2.57
N ASN A 124 4.30 6.79 1.24
CA ASN A 124 4.21 8.07 0.55
C ASN A 124 2.84 8.73 0.74
N LEU A 125 1.76 7.95 0.76
CA LEU A 125 0.41 8.47 0.92
C LEU A 125 0.13 8.96 2.35
N PHE A 126 0.56 8.22 3.37
CA PHE A 126 0.14 8.47 4.75
C PHE A 126 1.19 9.14 5.64
N HIS A 127 2.45 9.20 5.22
CA HIS A 127 3.53 9.83 5.99
C HIS A 127 4.00 11.17 5.39
N GLY A 128 3.17 11.83 4.61
CA GLY A 128 3.40 13.19 4.15
C GLY A 128 4.33 13.34 2.96
N GLY A 129 4.72 12.23 2.30
CA GLY A 129 5.53 12.30 1.06
C GLY A 129 4.82 12.99 -0.11
N LYS A 130 3.54 13.32 0.04
CA LYS A 130 2.66 13.94 -0.97
C LYS A 130 2.27 15.40 -0.66
N PHE A 131 2.90 16.04 0.33
CA PHE A 131 2.61 17.44 0.63
C PHE A 131 3.20 18.40 -0.43
N PRO A 132 2.59 19.59 -0.64
CA PRO A 132 2.81 20.46 -1.82
C PRO A 132 4.23 20.94 -2.07
N GLN A 133 5.09 20.92 -1.07
CA GLN A 133 6.50 21.31 -1.25
C GLN A 133 7.32 20.35 -2.12
N PHE A 134 6.82 19.14 -2.28
CA PHE A 134 7.44 18.09 -3.11
C PHE A 134 6.48 17.68 -4.23
N ALA A 135 5.89 18.68 -4.86
CA ALA A 135 4.87 18.62 -5.89
C ALA A 135 4.71 17.21 -6.47
N VAL A 136 3.62 16.56 -6.14
CA VAL A 136 3.13 15.45 -6.93
C VAL A 136 2.91 15.99 -8.32
N SER A 137 3.88 15.77 -9.18
CA SER A 137 3.87 16.29 -10.53
C SER A 137 2.80 15.63 -11.42
N ASP A 138 2.17 14.54 -10.92
CA ASP A 138 1.20 13.77 -11.69
C ASP A 138 0.18 13.06 -10.79
N PRO A 139 -1.01 13.69 -10.57
CA PRO A 139 -2.11 13.06 -9.82
C PRO A 139 -2.64 11.77 -10.46
N SER A 140 -2.55 11.65 -11.80
CA SER A 140 -3.01 10.46 -12.51
C SER A 140 -2.13 9.26 -12.21
N ARG A 141 -0.82 9.47 -12.13
CA ARG A 141 0.16 8.45 -11.74
C ARG A 141 -0.08 7.92 -10.32
N ASP A 142 -0.41 8.80 -9.39
CA ASP A 142 -0.69 8.40 -8.00
C ASP A 142 -1.94 7.55 -7.89
N ARG A 143 -2.97 7.92 -8.61
CA ARG A 143 -4.19 7.14 -8.71
C ARG A 143 -3.91 5.75 -9.26
N GLU A 144 -3.23 5.64 -10.37
CA GLU A 144 -2.86 4.37 -11.01
C GLU A 144 -2.01 3.48 -10.08
N LEU A 145 -1.08 4.07 -9.32
CA LEU A 145 -0.29 3.33 -8.34
C LEU A 145 -1.15 2.76 -7.20
N ILE A 146 -2.12 3.54 -6.69
CA ILE A 146 -3.01 3.08 -5.62
C ILE A 146 -3.96 1.99 -6.14
N GLU A 147 -4.55 2.17 -7.33
CA GLU A 147 -5.40 1.17 -7.97
C GLU A 147 -4.64 -0.14 -8.22
N SER A 148 -3.42 -0.04 -8.74
CA SER A 148 -2.56 -1.20 -8.94
C SER A 148 -2.19 -1.90 -7.62
N ALA A 149 -1.90 -1.12 -6.57
CA ALA A 149 -1.60 -1.68 -5.24
C ALA A 149 -2.80 -2.41 -4.64
N LEU A 150 -4.02 -1.89 -4.80
CA LEU A 150 -5.25 -2.56 -4.36
C LEU A 150 -5.46 -3.91 -5.05
N VAL A 151 -5.23 -3.97 -6.37
CA VAL A 151 -5.31 -5.22 -7.14
C VAL A 151 -4.29 -6.23 -6.63
N VAL A 152 -3.04 -5.82 -6.45
CA VAL A 152 -1.98 -6.69 -5.91
C VAL A 152 -2.32 -7.20 -4.52
N LEU A 153 -2.80 -6.33 -3.61
CA LEU A 153 -3.20 -6.73 -2.26
C LEU A 153 -4.37 -7.73 -2.29
N GLY A 154 -5.38 -7.51 -3.14
CA GLY A 154 -6.52 -8.42 -3.28
C GLY A 154 -6.09 -9.82 -3.72
N HIS A 155 -5.15 -9.92 -4.66
CA HIS A 155 -4.61 -11.21 -5.10
C HIS A 155 -3.69 -11.85 -4.04
N ALA A 156 -2.85 -11.06 -3.38
CA ALA A 156 -1.98 -11.55 -2.31
C ALA A 156 -2.79 -12.12 -1.12
N LEU A 157 -3.89 -11.47 -0.76
CA LEU A 157 -4.78 -11.92 0.32
C LEU A 157 -5.31 -13.35 0.08
N ARG A 158 -5.72 -13.66 -1.14
CA ARG A 158 -6.28 -14.97 -1.54
C ARG A 158 -5.26 -16.11 -1.58
N LEU A 159 -3.97 -15.83 -1.44
CA LEU A 159 -2.94 -16.86 -1.41
C LEU A 159 -2.97 -17.72 -0.13
N ASN A 160 -3.63 -17.23 0.91
CA ASN A 160 -3.73 -17.92 2.19
C ASN A 160 -5.13 -17.74 2.79
N HIS A 161 -5.90 -18.82 2.80
CA HIS A 161 -7.27 -18.86 3.28
C HIS A 161 -7.43 -18.38 4.73
N ASP A 162 -6.49 -18.73 5.62
CA ASP A 162 -6.59 -18.33 7.03
C ASP A 162 -6.38 -16.82 7.20
N ILE A 163 -5.50 -16.23 6.40
CA ILE A 163 -5.29 -14.78 6.36
C ILE A 163 -6.52 -14.08 5.79
N GLU A 164 -7.09 -14.60 4.70
CA GLU A 164 -8.33 -14.08 4.10
C GLU A 164 -9.48 -14.13 5.10
N HIS A 165 -9.65 -15.24 5.81
CA HIS A 165 -10.66 -15.38 6.86
C HIS A 165 -10.46 -14.34 7.98
N ARG A 166 -9.23 -14.14 8.47
CA ARG A 166 -8.93 -13.11 9.49
C ARG A 166 -9.14 -11.69 8.97
N PHE A 167 -8.89 -11.46 7.69
CA PHE A 167 -9.17 -10.18 7.06
C PHE A 167 -10.66 -9.84 7.07
N LEU A 168 -11.53 -10.83 6.84
CA LEU A 168 -12.99 -10.68 6.81
C LEU A 168 -13.65 -10.73 8.20
N GLU A 169 -12.92 -11.12 9.24
CA GLU A 169 -13.44 -11.28 10.59
C GLU A 169 -14.10 -9.99 11.11
N GLY A 170 -15.37 -10.09 11.55
CA GLY A 170 -16.14 -8.95 12.08
C GLY A 170 -16.63 -7.97 11.00
N ILE A 171 -16.63 -8.36 9.73
CA ILE A 171 -17.31 -7.64 8.64
C ILE A 171 -18.59 -8.44 8.34
N ASP A 172 -19.73 -7.86 8.67
CA ASP A 172 -21.04 -8.38 8.24
C ASP A 172 -21.17 -8.09 6.74
N LEU A 173 -21.15 -9.15 5.92
CA LEU A 173 -21.30 -9.10 4.46
C LEU A 173 -22.75 -9.35 4.06
#